data_a4f4c2f7db34302a16f2acdc01091212
#
_entry.id   a4f4c2f7db34302a16f2acdc01091212
#
_cell.length_a   1.000
_cell.length_b   1.000
_cell.length_c   1.000
_cell.angle_alpha   90.00
_cell.angle_beta   90.00
_cell.angle_gamma   90.00
#
_symmetry.space_group_name_H-M   'P 1'
#
loop_
_entity.id
_entity.type
_entity.pdbx_description
1 polymer ?
#
loop_
_entity_poly.entity_id
_entity_poly.type
_entity_poly.pdbx_seq_one_letter_code
_entity_poly.pdbx_strand_id
1 'polypeptide(L)'
;MQVLFDTSEEGNLSGLKLIKGNVKKISHSKLPIIGWKKTLKSKNNNIVDMKTDNTYLYYLHSYEAIPNNKKIILMNSVVNNQTLAAFIKQKKIIGLQFHPELSSNSGFKILENILLKGMLSN
;
A
#
# COMPACT_ATOMS: atom_id res chain seq x y z
N MET A 1 -2.58 -6.36 -3.41
CA MET A 1 -3.45 -5.49 -2.59
C MET A 1 -4.81 -5.24 -3.22
N GLN A 2 -4.86 -4.92 -4.50
CA GLN A 2 -6.08 -4.46 -5.18
C GLN A 2 -7.21 -5.49 -5.17
N VAL A 3 -6.90 -6.76 -5.28
CA VAL A 3 -7.89 -7.84 -5.28
C VAL A 3 -8.74 -7.93 -4.00
N LEU A 4 -8.29 -7.29 -2.93
CA LEU A 4 -8.96 -7.31 -1.62
C LEU A 4 -10.27 -6.49 -1.58
N PHE A 5 -10.46 -5.60 -2.55
CA PHE A 5 -11.54 -4.61 -2.55
C PHE A 5 -12.82 -5.10 -3.23
N ASP A 6 -13.89 -4.32 -3.08
CA ASP A 6 -15.21 -4.65 -3.62
C ASP A 6 -15.22 -4.64 -5.15
N THR A 7 -14.66 -3.59 -5.75
CA THR A 7 -14.67 -3.38 -7.19
C THR A 7 -13.34 -2.86 -7.69
N SER A 8 -13.07 -3.09 -8.97
CA SER A 8 -11.89 -2.57 -9.65
C SER A 8 -12.28 -2.09 -11.04
N GLU A 9 -11.76 -0.94 -11.45
CA GLU A 9 -11.84 -0.46 -12.83
C GLU A 9 -11.02 -1.35 -13.78
N GLU A 10 -10.02 -2.04 -13.25
CA GLU A 10 -9.22 -2.98 -14.03
C GLU A 10 -10.05 -4.22 -14.38
N GLY A 11 -10.46 -4.34 -15.63
CA GLY A 11 -11.23 -5.47 -16.13
C GLY A 11 -12.69 -5.51 -15.69
N ASN A 12 -13.23 -4.49 -15.03
CA ASN A 12 -14.61 -4.42 -14.53
C ASN A 12 -15.00 -5.65 -13.68
N LEU A 13 -14.07 -6.19 -12.93
CA LEU A 13 -14.29 -7.38 -12.11
C LEU A 13 -14.54 -7.03 -10.66
N SER A 14 -15.36 -7.85 -10.00
CA SER A 14 -15.47 -7.81 -8.54
C SER A 14 -14.21 -8.38 -7.92
N GLY A 15 -13.72 -7.76 -6.82
CA GLY A 15 -12.66 -8.32 -6.00
C GLY A 15 -13.18 -9.34 -5.00
N LEU A 16 -12.34 -9.69 -4.03
CA LEU A 16 -12.69 -10.61 -2.94
C LEU A 16 -13.65 -10.00 -1.92
N LYS A 17 -13.89 -8.69 -1.97
CA LYS A 17 -14.79 -7.95 -1.07
C LYS A 17 -14.44 -8.08 0.42
N LEU A 18 -13.14 -8.24 0.70
CA LEU A 18 -12.65 -8.34 2.08
C LEU A 18 -12.50 -6.96 2.74
N ILE A 19 -12.27 -5.93 1.92
CA ILE A 19 -12.09 -4.54 2.38
C ILE A 19 -13.04 -3.65 1.57
N LYS A 20 -13.83 -2.83 2.27
CA LYS A 20 -14.73 -1.88 1.64
C LYS A 20 -13.95 -0.77 0.92
N GLY A 21 -14.23 -0.57 -0.34
CA GLY A 21 -13.60 0.44 -1.16
C GLY A 21 -13.49 0.05 -2.61
N ASN A 22 -12.78 0.87 -3.37
CA ASN A 22 -12.64 0.73 -4.81
C ASN A 22 -11.18 0.69 -5.23
N VAL A 23 -10.94 0.15 -6.40
CA VAL A 23 -9.67 0.28 -7.12
C VAL A 23 -9.93 1.09 -8.38
N LYS A 24 -9.20 2.18 -8.55
CA LYS A 24 -9.35 3.10 -9.68
C LYS A 24 -8.03 3.31 -10.40
N LYS A 25 -8.12 3.63 -11.70
CA LYS A 25 -6.95 4.03 -12.47
C LYS A 25 -6.39 5.33 -11.89
N ILE A 26 -5.07 5.38 -11.71
CA ILE A 26 -4.39 6.56 -11.19
C ILE A 26 -4.51 7.70 -12.19
N SER A 27 -4.90 8.89 -11.71
CA SER A 27 -5.04 10.09 -12.52
C SER A 27 -3.84 11.04 -12.32
N HIS A 28 -3.66 11.97 -13.25
CA HIS A 28 -2.64 13.04 -13.17
C HIS A 28 -1.20 12.55 -13.06
N SER A 29 -0.91 11.34 -13.57
CA SER A 29 0.44 10.78 -13.57
C SER A 29 0.67 9.99 -14.86
N LYS A 30 1.92 9.92 -15.27
CA LYS A 30 2.33 9.02 -16.35
C LYS A 30 2.26 7.58 -15.84
N LEU A 31 1.59 6.71 -16.56
CA LEU A 31 1.40 5.32 -16.16
C LEU A 31 2.19 4.37 -17.04
N PRO A 32 2.63 3.22 -16.51
CA PRO A 32 2.49 2.81 -15.11
C PRO A 32 3.38 3.61 -14.17
N ILE A 33 3.01 3.67 -12.88
CA ILE A 33 3.92 4.11 -11.83
C ILE A 33 5.00 3.03 -11.71
N ILE A 34 6.25 3.40 -11.95
CA ILE A 34 7.35 2.43 -11.99
C ILE A 34 8.58 3.00 -11.29
N GLY A 35 9.26 2.14 -10.51
CA GLY A 35 10.52 2.49 -9.87
C GLY A 35 10.38 2.85 -8.40
N TRP A 36 11.43 3.50 -7.88
CA TRP A 36 11.53 3.87 -6.48
C TRP A 36 10.73 5.14 -6.19
N LYS A 37 9.81 5.05 -5.22
CA LYS A 37 8.99 6.20 -4.82
C LYS A 37 9.11 6.41 -3.32
N LYS A 38 9.13 7.69 -2.93
CA LYS A 38 9.12 8.07 -1.52
C LYS A 38 7.85 7.54 -0.86
N THR A 39 8.01 6.94 0.32
CA THR A 39 6.90 6.33 1.04
C THR A 39 6.89 6.86 2.46
N LEU A 40 5.72 7.33 2.89
CA LEU A 40 5.52 7.96 4.18
C LEU A 40 4.71 7.04 5.08
N LYS A 41 5.13 6.97 6.34
CA LYS A 41 4.43 6.26 7.40
C LYS A 41 3.28 7.10 7.93
N SER A 42 2.10 6.53 8.10
CA SER A 42 0.99 7.22 8.75
C SER A 42 1.19 7.28 10.25
N LYS A 43 0.50 8.22 10.92
CA LYS A 43 0.57 8.36 12.38
C LYS A 43 0.07 7.13 13.13
N ASN A 44 -0.84 6.36 12.54
CA ASN A 44 -1.44 5.18 13.15
C ASN A 44 -0.61 3.91 12.97
N ASN A 45 0.53 4.02 12.31
CA ASN A 45 1.35 2.85 12.01
C ASN A 45 2.28 2.52 13.17
N ASN A 46 1.95 1.45 13.90
CA ASN A 46 2.77 0.90 14.98
C ASN A 46 3.45 -0.42 14.59
N ILE A 47 3.30 -0.84 13.33
CA ILE A 47 3.85 -2.11 12.83
C ILE A 47 5.23 -1.92 12.24
N VAL A 48 5.38 -0.91 11.39
CA VAL A 48 6.63 -0.65 10.68
C VAL A 48 7.45 0.38 11.43
N ASP A 49 8.63 -0.03 11.87
CA ASP A 49 9.60 0.86 12.51
C ASP A 49 10.45 1.52 11.43
N MET A 50 9.97 2.67 10.96
CA MET A 50 10.70 3.51 10.01
C MET A 50 11.25 4.71 10.75
N LYS A 51 12.56 4.83 10.79
CA LYS A 51 13.23 5.91 11.52
C LYS A 51 13.18 7.26 10.83
N THR A 52 12.87 7.28 9.52
CA THR A 52 12.84 8.53 8.75
C THR A 52 11.69 8.53 7.76
N ASP A 53 11.20 9.73 7.43
CA ASP A 53 10.21 9.97 6.39
C ASP A 53 10.80 9.88 4.97
N ASN A 54 12.03 9.36 4.82
CA ASN A 54 12.73 9.27 3.55
C ASN A 54 12.97 7.82 3.11
N THR A 55 11.98 6.98 3.30
CA THR A 55 12.04 5.60 2.81
C THR A 55 11.56 5.55 1.37
N TYR A 56 12.34 4.92 0.51
CA TYR A 56 11.99 4.67 -0.88
C TYR A 56 11.73 3.19 -1.08
N LEU A 57 10.59 2.87 -1.70
CA LEU A 57 10.20 1.50 -2.00
C LEU A 57 9.90 1.39 -3.49
N TYR A 58 9.98 0.17 -4.02
CA TYR A 58 9.79 -0.08 -5.44
C TYR A 58 8.34 -0.36 -5.78
N TYR A 59 7.83 0.32 -6.81
CA TYR A 59 6.45 0.24 -7.27
C TYR A 59 6.38 -0.09 -8.75
N LEU A 60 5.32 -0.80 -9.11
CA LEU A 60 4.96 -1.07 -10.51
C LEU A 60 3.45 -1.28 -10.58
N HIS A 61 2.69 -0.20 -10.84
CA HIS A 61 1.23 -0.29 -10.91
C HIS A 61 0.61 0.90 -11.64
N SER A 62 -0.61 0.71 -12.16
CA SER A 62 -1.38 1.74 -12.84
C SER A 62 -2.70 2.06 -12.13
N TYR A 63 -3.08 1.28 -11.12
CA TYR A 63 -4.31 1.44 -10.37
C TYR A 63 -4.00 1.66 -8.90
N GLU A 64 -4.87 2.39 -8.21
CA GLU A 64 -4.73 2.64 -6.78
C GLU A 64 -5.91 2.09 -6.00
N ALA A 65 -5.65 1.61 -4.80
CA ALA A 65 -6.68 1.20 -3.87
C ALA A 65 -7.17 2.40 -3.07
N ILE A 66 -8.49 2.55 -3.00
CA ILE A 66 -9.15 3.64 -2.26
C ILE A 66 -10.10 3.03 -1.23
N PRO A 67 -9.59 2.72 -0.03
CA PRO A 67 -10.44 2.18 1.04
C PRO A 67 -11.43 3.23 1.53
N ASN A 68 -12.65 2.79 1.88
CA ASN A 68 -13.64 3.67 2.49
C ASN A 68 -13.17 4.19 3.85
N ASN A 69 -12.55 3.32 4.65
CA ASN A 69 -11.96 3.70 5.92
C ASN A 69 -10.47 4.03 5.73
N LYS A 70 -10.15 5.31 5.73
CA LYS A 70 -8.76 5.78 5.53
C LYS A 70 -7.82 5.43 6.68
N LYS A 71 -8.37 5.10 7.85
CA LYS A 71 -7.57 4.73 9.03
C LYS A 71 -6.81 3.42 8.84
N ILE A 72 -7.22 2.57 7.90
CA ILE A 72 -6.52 1.33 7.62
C ILE A 72 -5.25 1.54 6.79
N ILE A 73 -5.04 2.73 6.24
CA ILE A 73 -3.85 3.05 5.46
C ILE A 73 -2.70 3.35 6.42
N LEU A 74 -1.69 2.50 6.42
CA LEU A 74 -0.54 2.62 7.31
C LEU A 74 0.67 3.27 6.64
N MET A 75 0.74 3.24 5.31
CA MET A 75 1.78 3.91 4.53
C MET A 75 1.20 4.43 3.23
N ASN A 76 1.75 5.56 2.77
CA ASN A 76 1.39 6.16 1.48
C ASN A 76 2.64 6.38 0.64
N SER A 77 2.54 6.13 -0.65
CA SER A 77 3.56 6.56 -1.61
C SER A 77 3.27 7.99 -2.08
N VAL A 78 4.31 8.73 -2.40
CA VAL A 78 4.20 10.09 -2.94
C VAL A 78 4.58 10.04 -4.41
N VAL A 79 3.63 10.41 -5.28
CA VAL A 79 3.82 10.40 -6.72
C VAL A 79 3.20 11.68 -7.28
N ASN A 80 4.02 12.54 -7.91
CA ASN A 80 3.56 13.80 -8.54
C ASN A 80 2.61 14.62 -7.65
N ASN A 81 3.03 14.90 -6.42
CA ASN A 81 2.28 15.69 -5.43
C ASN A 81 0.96 15.05 -4.97
N GLN A 82 0.71 13.79 -5.28
CA GLN A 82 -0.42 13.05 -4.72
C GLN A 82 0.08 11.90 -3.86
N THR A 83 -0.75 11.47 -2.91
CA THR A 83 -0.46 10.33 -2.05
C THR A 83 -1.36 9.17 -2.42
N LEU A 84 -0.76 7.99 -2.54
CA LEU A 84 -1.45 6.76 -2.90
C LEU A 84 -1.27 5.74 -1.78
N ALA A 85 -2.31 4.98 -1.46
CA ALA A 85 -2.22 3.95 -0.43
C ALA A 85 -1.18 2.91 -0.81
N ALA A 86 -0.22 2.67 0.08
CA ALA A 86 0.90 1.76 -0.17
C ALA A 86 0.89 0.53 0.75
N PHE A 87 0.42 0.68 1.98
CA PHE A 87 0.28 -0.41 2.94
C PHE A 87 -1.03 -0.22 3.68
N ILE A 88 -1.89 -1.22 3.62
CA ILE A 88 -3.16 -1.23 4.35
C ILE A 88 -3.21 -2.42 5.29
N LYS A 89 -3.90 -2.25 6.41
CA LYS A 89 -4.17 -3.34 7.34
C LYS A 89 -5.56 -3.19 7.95
N GLN A 90 -6.34 -4.26 7.84
CA GLN A 90 -7.63 -4.37 8.52
C GLN A 90 -7.69 -5.73 9.21
N LYS A 91 -7.68 -5.73 10.53
CA LYS A 91 -7.58 -6.96 11.34
C LYS A 91 -6.32 -7.75 10.93
N LYS A 92 -6.47 -8.98 10.46
CA LYS A 92 -5.37 -9.83 10.00
C LYS A 92 -5.12 -9.76 8.49
N ILE A 93 -5.87 -8.92 7.80
CA ILE A 93 -5.72 -8.73 6.36
C ILE A 93 -4.70 -7.62 6.11
N ILE A 94 -3.68 -7.92 5.34
CA ILE A 94 -2.61 -6.98 4.99
C ILE A 94 -2.50 -6.91 3.47
N GLY A 95 -2.39 -5.68 2.95
CA GLY A 95 -2.15 -5.45 1.54
C GLY A 95 -0.99 -4.49 1.32
N LEU A 96 -0.11 -4.84 0.40
CA LEU A 96 1.05 -4.02 0.02
C LEU A 96 0.94 -3.67 -1.46
N GLN A 97 1.13 -2.40 -1.80
CA GLN A 97 1.19 -1.96 -3.18
C GLN A 97 2.61 -2.05 -3.73
N PHE A 98 3.61 -1.78 -2.90
CA PHE A 98 5.01 -1.93 -3.29
C PHE A 98 5.43 -3.39 -3.34
N HIS A 99 6.57 -3.64 -3.97
CA HIS A 99 7.19 -4.96 -4.05
C HIS A 99 8.31 -5.06 -3.02
N PRO A 100 8.09 -5.72 -1.86
CA PRO A 100 9.14 -5.84 -0.83
C PRO A 100 10.39 -6.53 -1.36
N GLU A 101 10.23 -7.52 -2.23
CA GLU A 101 11.31 -8.29 -2.83
C GLU A 101 12.19 -7.46 -3.77
N LEU A 102 11.68 -6.31 -4.25
CA LEU A 102 12.42 -5.39 -5.12
C LEU A 102 12.83 -4.11 -4.40
N SER A 103 12.58 -4.02 -3.10
CA SER A 103 12.77 -2.80 -2.31
C SER A 103 14.01 -2.85 -1.41
N SER A 104 14.99 -3.68 -1.72
CA SER A 104 16.25 -3.82 -0.98
C SER A 104 16.05 -4.08 0.52
N ASN A 105 16.96 -3.60 1.34
CA ASN A 105 16.91 -3.79 2.80
C ASN A 105 15.66 -3.17 3.44
N SER A 106 15.15 -2.06 2.90
CA SER A 106 13.93 -1.43 3.40
C SER A 106 12.72 -2.34 3.23
N GLY A 107 12.60 -2.98 2.07
CA GLY A 107 11.53 -3.96 1.81
C GLY A 107 11.61 -5.15 2.74
N PHE A 108 12.81 -5.68 2.95
CA PHE A 108 13.06 -6.79 3.87
C PHE A 108 12.67 -6.45 5.31
N LYS A 109 13.07 -5.27 5.79
CA LYS A 109 12.74 -4.81 7.13
C LYS A 109 11.24 -4.67 7.35
N ILE A 110 10.55 -4.11 6.37
CA ILE A 110 9.09 -3.95 6.43
C ILE A 110 8.43 -5.31 6.50
N LEU A 111 8.83 -6.25 5.64
CA LEU A 111 8.28 -7.59 5.62
C LEU A 111 8.52 -8.32 6.95
N GLU A 112 9.72 -8.20 7.52
CA GLU A 112 10.05 -8.76 8.83
C GLU A 112 9.15 -8.19 9.92
N ASN A 113 8.96 -6.87 9.96
CA ASN A 113 8.07 -6.22 10.92
C ASN A 113 6.62 -6.69 10.77
N ILE A 114 6.15 -6.88 9.55
CA ILE A 114 4.81 -7.40 9.28
C ILE A 114 4.66 -8.80 9.85
N LEU A 115 5.64 -9.67 9.63
CA LEU A 115 5.60 -11.04 10.12
C LEU A 115 5.66 -11.12 11.64
N LEU A 116 6.48 -10.26 12.28
CA LEU A 116 6.66 -10.28 13.73
C LEU A 116 5.59 -9.53 14.51
N LYS A 117 5.08 -8.43 13.97
CA LYS A 117 4.13 -7.55 14.67
C LYS A 117 2.75 -7.51 14.01
N GLY A 118 2.72 -7.46 12.69
CA GLY A 118 1.50 -7.25 11.93
C GLY A 118 0.56 -8.45 11.95
N MET A 119 1.11 -9.65 11.96
CA MET A 119 0.33 -10.89 11.97
C MET A 119 -0.22 -11.22 13.35
N LEU A 120 0.37 -10.69 14.42
CA LEU A 120 -0.01 -10.96 15.79
C LEU A 120 -0.98 -9.92 16.36
N SER A 121 -1.06 -8.73 15.77
CA SER A 121 -1.96 -7.66 16.22
C SER A 121 -3.29 -7.71 15.46
N ASN A 122 -4.34 -7.44 16.17
CA ASN A 122 -5.70 -7.37 15.59
C ASN A 122 -6.02 -5.97 15.07
#